data_b305c9d1fc01c8acb2238577e8238637
#
_entry.id   b305c9d1fc01c8acb2238577e8238637
#
_cell.length_a   1.000
_cell.length_b   1.000
_cell.length_c   1.000
_cell.angle_alpha   90.00
_cell.angle_beta   90.00
_cell.angle_gamma   90.00
#
_symmetry.space_group_name_H-M   'P 1'
#
loop_
_entity.id
_entity.type
_entity.pdbx_description
1 polymer ?
#
loop_
_entity_poly.entity_id
_entity_poly.type
_entity_poly.pdbx_seq_one_letter_code
_entity_poly.pdbx_strand_id
1 'polypeptide(L)'
;MIFERAYCQGTSCNPSRTSLMHSLYKGSSEMNLGKLFRQNSYYSARVGKIYHMRVPGDIIDGTDGLDIPSTWTEKFNSRGLEAHTPGDYACLNLNIFTKELEGRQSTRMPHRMFVTVSYDGDGSDQPDHKTATKIVELMREHKDEPFFLAAGFVRPHYPMVQPKQYFDQYPHNEIKLPDHIPNDLKDIPKLGLARTRSATNKIGEFPENQKRMWSAYYASTQFMDEQVGRILDELDNLGLRESTAIVFTSDHGYHLGEHTFWQKSNLHEEVIRVPLMISVPGMKPGRSRSVVELVDLMPTLSEICGFDIPNKIHGKSLVPILKDSSKTVKAGALSFNSNGTSYRIPGWSYIKYRDGKEEFYNMIKDPNQFNNLVYLKDPLTMNKLSEIRILFEKRLKKIGLKLRK
;
A
#
# COMPACT_ATOMS: atom_id res chain seq x y z
N MET A 1 -11.99 -13.20 5.00
CA MET A 1 -10.64 -13.83 4.90
C MET A 1 -9.57 -12.77 5.06
N ILE A 2 -8.59 -12.97 5.95
CA ILE A 2 -7.41 -12.13 6.10
C ILE A 2 -6.23 -12.85 5.42
N PHE A 3 -5.53 -12.16 4.51
CA PHE A 3 -4.35 -12.68 3.84
C PHE A 3 -3.08 -12.15 4.53
N GLU A 4 -2.33 -13.03 5.20
CA GLU A 4 -1.14 -12.64 5.97
C GLU A 4 0.07 -12.34 5.07
N ARG A 5 0.05 -12.75 3.79
CA ARG A 5 1.14 -12.63 2.81
C ARG A 5 0.64 -12.13 1.47
N ALA A 6 0.09 -10.91 1.48
CA ALA A 6 -0.33 -10.21 0.27
C ALA A 6 0.74 -9.21 -0.16
N TYR A 7 1.02 -9.14 -1.47
CA TYR A 7 2.11 -8.35 -2.02
C TYR A 7 1.64 -7.44 -3.16
N CYS A 8 2.14 -6.20 -3.15
CA CYS A 8 1.94 -5.25 -4.23
C CYS A 8 2.96 -5.48 -5.36
N GLN A 9 2.63 -5.04 -6.58
CA GLN A 9 3.49 -5.24 -7.75
C GLN A 9 4.42 -4.06 -8.02
N GLY A 10 4.12 -2.89 -7.48
CA GLY A 10 4.95 -1.70 -7.56
C GLY A 10 5.35 -1.20 -6.18
N THR A 11 6.55 -0.68 -6.02
CA THR A 11 7.05 -0.15 -4.75
C THR A 11 6.74 1.34 -4.57
N SER A 12 5.80 1.88 -5.34
CA SER A 12 5.28 3.24 -5.23
C SER A 12 3.88 3.34 -5.81
N CYS A 13 3.15 4.41 -5.46
CA CYS A 13 1.71 4.52 -5.73
C CYS A 13 1.30 4.26 -7.18
N ASN A 14 1.90 4.97 -8.16
CA ASN A 14 1.47 4.85 -9.55
C ASN A 14 1.63 3.42 -10.10
N PRO A 15 2.81 2.78 -10.08
CA PRO A 15 2.95 1.44 -10.64
C PRO A 15 2.13 0.39 -9.90
N SER A 16 1.98 0.49 -8.57
CA SER A 16 1.19 -0.46 -7.82
C SER A 16 -0.31 -0.33 -8.11
N ARG A 17 -0.85 0.90 -8.09
CA ARG A 17 -2.26 1.16 -8.38
C ARG A 17 -2.63 0.78 -9.82
N THR A 18 -1.75 1.08 -10.78
CA THR A 18 -1.92 0.64 -12.17
C THR A 18 -1.96 -0.90 -12.26
N SER A 19 -1.02 -1.59 -11.61
CA SER A 19 -1.02 -3.06 -11.57
C SER A 19 -2.30 -3.65 -10.99
N LEU A 20 -2.75 -3.12 -9.86
CA LEU A 20 -3.99 -3.54 -9.20
C LEU A 20 -5.20 -3.34 -10.12
N MET A 21 -5.35 -2.14 -10.67
CA MET A 21 -6.52 -1.77 -11.47
C MET A 21 -6.60 -2.52 -12.80
N HIS A 22 -5.46 -2.89 -13.39
CA HIS A 22 -5.40 -3.60 -14.69
C HIS A 22 -5.09 -5.10 -14.58
N SER A 23 -4.83 -5.61 -13.39
CA SER A 23 -4.39 -7.01 -13.15
C SER A 23 -3.14 -7.39 -13.96
N LEU A 24 -2.20 -6.44 -14.13
CA LEU A 24 -0.96 -6.60 -14.87
C LEU A 24 0.25 -6.30 -13.99
N TYR A 25 1.34 -7.06 -14.14
CA TYR A 25 2.58 -6.76 -13.41
C TYR A 25 3.23 -5.45 -13.86
N LYS A 26 3.09 -5.09 -15.11
CA LYS A 26 3.60 -3.84 -15.70
C LYS A 26 2.69 -3.37 -16.83
N GLY A 27 2.62 -2.05 -17.02
CA GLY A 27 1.80 -1.44 -18.05
C GLY A 27 0.32 -1.37 -17.67
N SER A 28 -0.48 -1.02 -18.64
CA SER A 28 -1.94 -0.91 -18.55
C SER A 28 -2.60 -1.58 -19.75
N SER A 29 -3.87 -1.89 -19.65
CA SER A 29 -4.71 -2.40 -20.73
C SER A 29 -5.94 -1.52 -20.88
N GLU A 30 -6.70 -1.69 -21.93
CA GLU A 30 -8.00 -1.01 -22.08
C GLU A 30 -9.01 -1.43 -21.01
N MET A 31 -8.91 -2.66 -20.54
CA MET A 31 -9.72 -3.18 -19.44
C MET A 31 -9.07 -2.84 -18.10
N ASN A 32 -9.86 -2.33 -17.18
CA ASN A 32 -9.50 -2.12 -15.78
C ASN A 32 -10.68 -2.47 -14.86
N LEU A 33 -10.41 -2.54 -13.58
CA LEU A 33 -11.39 -3.04 -12.61
C LEU A 33 -12.70 -2.24 -12.62
N GLY A 34 -12.67 -0.90 -12.58
CA GLY A 34 -13.89 -0.09 -12.59
C GLY A 34 -14.66 -0.20 -13.92
N LYS A 35 -13.97 -0.25 -15.05
CA LYS A 35 -14.58 -0.44 -16.38
C LYS A 35 -15.25 -1.82 -16.50
N LEU A 36 -14.65 -2.85 -15.89
CA LEU A 36 -15.22 -4.19 -15.85
C LEU A 36 -16.62 -4.18 -15.19
N PHE A 37 -16.73 -3.56 -14.02
CA PHE A 37 -18.00 -3.44 -13.32
C PHE A 37 -19.01 -2.61 -14.12
N ARG A 38 -18.59 -1.48 -14.67
CA ARG A 38 -19.45 -0.62 -15.50
C ARG A 38 -20.00 -1.35 -16.73
N GLN A 39 -19.20 -2.19 -17.40
CA GLN A 39 -19.63 -2.98 -18.55
C GLN A 39 -20.59 -4.11 -18.17
N ASN A 40 -20.65 -4.51 -16.91
CA ASN A 40 -21.59 -5.47 -16.36
C ASN A 40 -22.77 -4.80 -15.64
N SER A 41 -23.13 -3.58 -16.04
CA SER A 41 -24.29 -2.83 -15.56
C SER A 41 -24.28 -2.47 -14.07
N TYR A 42 -23.08 -2.37 -13.47
CA TYR A 42 -22.93 -1.83 -12.12
C TYR A 42 -22.75 -0.30 -12.19
N TYR A 43 -23.38 0.42 -11.28
CA TYR A 43 -22.97 1.78 -10.99
C TYR A 43 -21.52 1.74 -10.47
N SER A 44 -20.59 2.38 -11.15
CA SER A 44 -19.17 2.31 -10.82
C SER A 44 -18.64 3.69 -10.48
N ALA A 45 -18.25 3.91 -9.24
CA ALA A 45 -17.72 5.19 -8.81
C ALA A 45 -16.45 5.08 -7.97
N ARG A 46 -15.59 6.10 -8.07
CA ARG A 46 -14.49 6.30 -7.14
C ARG A 46 -14.64 7.61 -6.39
N VAL A 47 -14.25 7.59 -5.12
CA VAL A 47 -14.10 8.78 -4.30
C VAL A 47 -12.67 8.82 -3.77
N GLY A 48 -11.97 9.94 -3.96
CA GLY A 48 -10.58 10.10 -3.53
C GLY A 48 -9.56 9.35 -4.40
N LYS A 49 -8.48 8.88 -3.79
CA LYS A 49 -7.27 8.41 -4.48
C LYS A 49 -7.29 6.92 -4.82
N ILE A 50 -7.84 6.54 -5.96
CA ILE A 50 -7.77 5.17 -6.50
C ILE A 50 -6.62 5.02 -7.49
N TYR A 51 -6.58 5.77 -8.58
CA TYR A 51 -5.37 5.97 -9.37
C TYR A 51 -4.40 6.93 -8.67
N HIS A 52 -3.22 7.12 -9.22
CA HIS A 52 -2.22 7.98 -8.60
C HIS A 52 -2.62 9.45 -8.68
N MET A 53 -2.76 10.07 -7.52
CA MET A 53 -2.86 11.51 -7.32
C MET A 53 -1.59 12.00 -6.62
N ARG A 54 -1.05 13.14 -7.05
CA ARG A 54 0.07 13.81 -6.36
C ARG A 54 -0.41 14.33 -5.01
N VAL A 55 0.30 13.98 -3.95
CA VAL A 55 0.03 14.50 -2.61
C VAL A 55 1.20 15.41 -2.23
N PRO A 56 0.97 16.65 -1.86
CA PRO A 56 -0.32 17.29 -1.58
C PRO A 56 -1.03 17.92 -2.79
N GLY A 57 -0.37 18.10 -3.94
CA GLY A 57 -0.85 18.94 -5.05
C GLY A 57 -2.27 18.63 -5.52
N ASP A 58 -2.52 17.42 -6.05
CA ASP A 58 -3.85 17.07 -6.58
C ASP A 58 -4.93 17.05 -5.48
N ILE A 59 -4.55 16.85 -4.19
CA ILE A 59 -5.49 16.91 -3.07
C ILE A 59 -5.90 18.36 -2.77
N ILE A 60 -4.96 19.30 -2.81
CA ILE A 60 -5.25 20.73 -2.61
C ILE A 60 -6.07 21.27 -3.78
N ASP A 61 -5.64 20.96 -5.00
CA ASP A 61 -6.25 21.47 -6.23
C ASP A 61 -7.59 20.79 -6.56
N GLY A 62 -7.82 19.58 -6.01
CA GLY A 62 -9.02 18.77 -6.30
C GLY A 62 -9.01 18.18 -7.71
N THR A 63 -7.83 17.85 -8.23
CA THR A 63 -7.66 17.27 -9.58
C THR A 63 -7.63 15.74 -9.56
N ASP A 64 -7.92 15.12 -10.71
CA ASP A 64 -8.04 13.65 -10.85
C ASP A 64 -6.70 12.90 -10.83
N GLY A 65 -5.57 13.61 -10.93
CA GLY A 65 -4.26 12.99 -11.08
C GLY A 65 -4.14 12.16 -12.36
N LEU A 66 -3.67 10.92 -12.24
CA LEU A 66 -3.50 10.00 -13.38
C LEU A 66 -4.72 9.08 -13.59
N ASP A 67 -5.91 9.54 -13.23
CA ASP A 67 -7.14 8.76 -13.41
C ASP A 67 -7.48 8.54 -14.89
N ILE A 68 -8.19 7.45 -15.18
CA ILE A 68 -8.67 7.10 -16.50
C ILE A 68 -10.18 7.38 -16.55
N PRO A 69 -10.64 8.45 -17.24
CA PRO A 69 -12.04 8.91 -17.20
C PRO A 69 -13.05 7.82 -17.58
N SER A 70 -12.69 6.93 -18.51
CA SER A 70 -13.59 5.85 -18.98
C SER A 70 -13.76 4.70 -17.97
N THR A 71 -13.06 4.73 -16.84
CA THR A 71 -13.13 3.69 -15.81
C THR A 71 -14.46 3.73 -15.04
N TRP A 72 -14.99 4.91 -14.77
CA TRP A 72 -16.05 5.16 -13.80
C TRP A 72 -17.32 5.68 -14.46
N THR A 73 -18.47 5.42 -13.85
CA THR A 73 -19.70 6.17 -14.11
C THR A 73 -19.54 7.57 -13.56
N GLU A 74 -19.09 7.68 -12.32
CA GLU A 74 -18.81 8.96 -11.66
C GLU A 74 -17.50 8.93 -10.86
N LYS A 75 -16.92 10.09 -10.62
CA LYS A 75 -15.68 10.26 -9.87
C LYS A 75 -15.70 11.51 -9.04
N PHE A 76 -15.23 11.42 -7.83
CA PHE A 76 -15.24 12.51 -6.85
C PHE A 76 -13.85 12.70 -6.24
N ASN A 77 -13.44 13.96 -6.10
CA ASN A 77 -12.18 14.35 -5.48
C ASN A 77 -12.43 14.96 -4.10
N SER A 78 -11.73 14.46 -3.10
CA SER A 78 -11.82 14.96 -1.73
C SER A 78 -10.68 15.95 -1.48
N ARG A 79 -10.98 17.22 -1.45
CA ARG A 79 -10.00 18.31 -1.25
C ARG A 79 -9.65 18.47 0.23
N GLY A 80 -8.39 18.84 0.49
CA GLY A 80 -7.91 19.21 1.82
C GLY A 80 -6.78 20.24 1.75
N LEU A 81 -6.53 20.92 2.86
CA LEU A 81 -5.48 21.94 2.96
C LEU A 81 -4.08 21.32 3.15
N GLU A 82 -4.01 20.05 3.50
CA GLU A 82 -2.76 19.32 3.72
C GLU A 82 -1.83 20.06 4.71
N ALA A 83 -0.57 20.28 4.39
CA ALA A 83 0.35 20.99 5.27
C ALA A 83 -0.02 22.48 5.54
N HIS A 84 -0.99 23.03 4.79
CA HIS A 84 -1.50 24.38 5.01
C HIS A 84 -2.66 24.43 6.03
N THR A 85 -3.05 23.28 6.59
CA THR A 85 -4.02 23.25 7.69
C THR A 85 -3.48 24.06 8.87
N PRO A 86 -4.22 25.04 9.41
CA PRO A 86 -3.81 25.76 10.63
C PRO A 86 -3.62 24.79 11.80
N GLY A 87 -2.57 24.97 12.59
CA GLY A 87 -2.25 24.08 13.72
C GLY A 87 -0.76 24.00 13.99
N ASP A 88 -0.39 23.09 14.90
CA ASP A 88 0.98 22.80 15.28
C ASP A 88 1.69 22.03 14.15
N TYR A 89 2.45 22.77 13.35
CA TYR A 89 3.25 22.22 12.26
C TYR A 89 4.63 21.81 12.74
N ALA A 90 5.11 20.66 12.26
CA ALA A 90 6.51 20.28 12.39
C ALA A 90 7.08 19.75 11.08
N CYS A 91 8.36 20.09 10.79
CA CYS A 91 9.20 19.44 9.80
C CYS A 91 10.31 18.71 10.54
N LEU A 92 10.06 17.44 10.85
CA LEU A 92 10.78 16.70 11.89
C LEU A 92 12.24 16.43 11.55
N ASN A 93 12.58 16.24 10.26
CA ASN A 93 13.96 16.04 9.85
C ASN A 93 14.80 17.33 9.79
N LEU A 94 14.18 18.48 9.96
CA LEU A 94 14.85 19.79 10.10
C LEU A 94 14.72 20.35 11.52
N ASN A 95 14.03 19.63 12.40
CA ASN A 95 13.74 20.07 13.77
C ASN A 95 13.06 21.45 13.83
N ILE A 96 12.14 21.70 12.87
CA ILE A 96 11.37 22.94 12.79
C ILE A 96 9.98 22.68 13.38
N PHE A 97 9.56 23.58 14.26
CA PHE A 97 8.22 23.60 14.85
C PHE A 97 7.66 25.03 14.77
N THR A 98 6.44 25.19 14.28
CA THR A 98 5.80 26.50 14.13
C THR A 98 4.28 26.37 14.04
N LYS A 99 3.57 27.46 14.40
CA LYS A 99 2.15 27.64 14.11
C LYS A 99 1.91 28.53 12.88
N GLU A 100 2.95 29.26 12.45
CA GLU A 100 2.86 30.15 11.30
C GLU A 100 2.68 29.37 10.00
N LEU A 101 1.85 29.87 9.09
CA LEU A 101 1.62 29.28 7.78
C LEU A 101 2.75 29.58 6.80
N GLU A 102 3.40 30.75 6.93
CA GLU A 102 4.52 31.12 6.11
C GLU A 102 5.77 30.32 6.45
N GLY A 103 6.59 30.04 5.43
CA GLY A 103 7.88 29.35 5.62
C GLY A 103 7.79 27.85 5.89
N ARG A 104 6.60 27.23 5.91
CA ARG A 104 6.45 25.78 6.09
C ARG A 104 7.15 24.99 4.99
N GLN A 105 7.95 23.98 5.36
CA GLN A 105 8.78 23.16 4.45
C GLN A 105 7.99 21.99 3.81
N SER A 106 6.81 22.23 3.27
CA SER A 106 5.91 21.17 2.81
C SER A 106 6.13 20.67 1.36
N THR A 107 6.86 21.42 0.55
CA THR A 107 6.88 21.23 -0.90
C THR A 107 8.11 20.51 -1.45
N ARG A 108 9.22 20.48 -0.72
CA ARG A 108 10.50 19.92 -1.18
C ARG A 108 10.80 18.56 -0.56
N MET A 109 11.25 17.61 -1.39
CA MET A 109 11.81 16.35 -0.92
C MET A 109 13.24 16.55 -0.39
N PRO A 110 13.66 15.83 0.67
CA PRO A 110 12.88 14.84 1.44
C PRO A 110 11.98 15.43 2.52
N HIS A 111 12.04 16.73 2.76
CA HIS A 111 11.46 17.40 3.94
C HIS A 111 9.95 17.16 4.07
N ARG A 112 9.20 17.27 2.98
CA ARG A 112 7.73 17.06 3.00
C ARG A 112 7.30 15.68 3.54
N MET A 113 8.18 14.68 3.51
CA MET A 113 7.90 13.35 4.05
C MET A 113 7.87 13.32 5.58
N PHE A 114 8.49 14.29 6.20
CA PHE A 114 8.63 14.43 7.65
C PHE A 114 7.76 15.56 8.20
N VAL A 115 6.79 16.00 7.41
CA VAL A 115 5.85 17.04 7.83
C VAL A 115 4.67 16.43 8.57
N THR A 116 4.40 16.96 9.75
CA THR A 116 3.21 16.68 10.56
C THR A 116 2.48 17.95 10.89
N VAL A 117 1.15 17.90 10.96
CA VAL A 117 0.32 19.00 11.47
C VAL A 117 -0.70 18.41 12.45
N SER A 118 -0.65 18.85 13.69
CA SER A 118 -1.67 18.57 14.71
C SER A 118 -2.53 19.81 14.90
N TYR A 119 -3.86 19.67 14.84
CA TYR A 119 -4.75 20.80 14.88
C TYR A 119 -6.00 20.54 15.74
N ASP A 120 -6.63 21.60 16.20
CA ASP A 120 -7.90 21.54 16.91
C ASP A 120 -9.04 21.41 15.90
N GLY A 121 -9.83 20.33 15.96
CA GLY A 121 -10.93 20.05 15.07
C GLY A 121 -11.40 18.59 15.17
N ASP A 122 -12.46 18.29 14.46
CA ASP A 122 -13.05 16.93 14.39
C ASP A 122 -12.59 16.10 13.19
N GLY A 123 -11.82 16.69 12.27
CA GLY A 123 -11.35 16.05 11.04
C GLY A 123 -12.32 16.10 9.87
N SER A 124 -13.49 16.73 10.00
CA SER A 124 -14.51 16.80 8.93
C SER A 124 -14.03 17.55 7.69
N ASP A 125 -13.04 18.41 7.83
CA ASP A 125 -12.36 19.13 6.73
C ASP A 125 -11.34 18.28 5.97
N GLN A 126 -10.92 17.14 6.53
CA GLN A 126 -9.89 16.29 5.95
C GLN A 126 -10.38 15.49 4.73
N PRO A 127 -9.47 15.21 3.76
CA PRO A 127 -9.83 14.47 2.55
C PRO A 127 -10.48 13.11 2.83
N ASP A 128 -9.96 12.36 3.81
CA ASP A 128 -10.43 11.01 4.10
C ASP A 128 -11.83 11.01 4.73
N HIS A 129 -12.15 12.00 5.58
CA HIS A 129 -13.50 12.17 6.10
C HIS A 129 -14.50 12.47 4.96
N LYS A 130 -14.13 13.39 4.05
CA LYS A 130 -14.96 13.73 2.88
C LYS A 130 -15.13 12.52 1.95
N THR A 131 -14.09 11.71 1.79
CA THR A 131 -14.17 10.45 1.03
C THR A 131 -15.20 9.50 1.63
N ALA A 132 -15.15 9.26 2.95
CA ALA A 132 -16.12 8.41 3.62
C ALA A 132 -17.53 8.96 3.52
N THR A 133 -17.72 10.26 3.77
CA THR A 133 -19.03 10.94 3.65
C THR A 133 -19.63 10.74 2.26
N LYS A 134 -18.84 10.97 1.20
CA LYS A 134 -19.34 10.81 -0.17
C LYS A 134 -19.64 9.35 -0.53
N ILE A 135 -18.85 8.38 -0.05
CA ILE A 135 -19.16 6.95 -0.23
C ILE A 135 -20.48 6.59 0.47
N VAL A 136 -20.72 7.10 1.68
CA VAL A 136 -21.98 6.90 2.41
C VAL A 136 -23.17 7.49 1.63
N GLU A 137 -23.03 8.70 1.08
CA GLU A 137 -24.07 9.30 0.21
C GLU A 137 -24.36 8.41 -1.00
N LEU A 138 -23.33 7.95 -1.72
CA LEU A 138 -23.47 7.10 -2.90
C LEU A 138 -24.10 5.74 -2.57
N MET A 139 -23.79 5.15 -1.41
CA MET A 139 -24.45 3.91 -0.98
C MET A 139 -25.94 4.11 -0.77
N ARG A 140 -26.35 5.22 -0.17
CA ARG A 140 -27.78 5.57 0.02
C ARG A 140 -28.50 5.79 -1.30
N GLU A 141 -27.85 6.48 -2.22
CA GLU A 141 -28.38 6.84 -3.52
C GLU A 141 -28.56 5.61 -4.43
N HIS A 142 -27.61 4.66 -4.38
CA HIS A 142 -27.55 3.49 -5.26
C HIS A 142 -27.85 2.16 -4.57
N LYS A 143 -28.46 2.17 -3.36
CA LYS A 143 -28.73 0.96 -2.56
C LYS A 143 -29.58 -0.10 -3.24
N ASP A 144 -30.42 0.31 -4.19
CA ASP A 144 -31.41 -0.54 -4.87
C ASP A 144 -30.89 -1.07 -6.24
N GLU A 145 -29.63 -0.76 -6.60
CA GLU A 145 -28.98 -1.25 -7.82
C GLU A 145 -27.59 -1.82 -7.55
N PRO A 146 -27.04 -2.66 -8.44
CA PRO A 146 -25.67 -3.15 -8.28
C PRO A 146 -24.66 -2.00 -8.38
N PHE A 147 -23.73 -1.92 -7.43
CA PHE A 147 -22.69 -0.89 -7.40
C PHE A 147 -21.28 -1.45 -7.18
N PHE A 148 -20.30 -0.73 -7.71
CA PHE A 148 -18.89 -0.84 -7.40
C PHE A 148 -18.36 0.51 -6.89
N LEU A 149 -18.22 0.64 -5.58
CA LEU A 149 -17.74 1.87 -4.94
C LEU A 149 -16.30 1.70 -4.47
N ALA A 150 -15.41 2.53 -4.97
CA ALA A 150 -14.00 2.52 -4.65
C ALA A 150 -13.64 3.72 -3.76
N ALA A 151 -13.45 3.49 -2.46
CA ALA A 151 -13.02 4.49 -1.48
C ALA A 151 -11.48 4.58 -1.46
N GLY A 152 -10.93 5.68 -1.91
CA GLY A 152 -9.50 5.92 -2.00
C GLY A 152 -9.00 6.91 -0.95
N PHE A 153 -8.60 6.41 0.22
CA PHE A 153 -8.03 7.22 1.28
C PHE A 153 -6.62 7.68 0.96
N VAL A 154 -6.25 8.86 1.50
CA VAL A 154 -4.92 9.47 1.34
C VAL A 154 -3.99 9.01 2.45
N ARG A 155 -4.49 8.95 3.69
CA ARG A 155 -3.67 8.58 4.85
C ARG A 155 -3.37 7.07 4.88
N PRO A 156 -2.21 6.72 5.43
CA PRO A 156 -1.16 7.53 6.06
C PRO A 156 -0.09 8.11 5.11
N HIS A 157 -0.43 8.55 3.90
CA HIS A 157 0.51 9.28 3.04
C HIS A 157 0.85 10.64 3.65
N TYR A 158 2.15 11.05 3.58
CA TYR A 158 2.56 12.37 4.04
C TYR A 158 1.95 13.52 3.19
N PRO A 159 1.80 14.73 3.74
CA PRO A 159 2.04 15.13 5.13
C PRO A 159 1.06 14.45 6.08
N MET A 160 1.47 14.18 7.33
CA MET A 160 0.63 13.58 8.36
C MET A 160 -0.17 14.69 9.05
N VAL A 161 -1.41 14.90 8.63
CA VAL A 161 -2.27 16.00 9.10
C VAL A 161 -3.50 15.42 9.75
N GLN A 162 -3.64 15.59 11.08
CA GLN A 162 -4.73 15.01 11.85
C GLN A 162 -5.16 15.91 13.01
N PRO A 163 -6.41 15.79 13.47
CA PRO A 163 -6.83 16.37 14.72
C PRO A 163 -5.96 15.91 15.90
N LYS A 164 -5.72 16.81 16.84
CA LYS A 164 -4.84 16.59 17.99
C LYS A 164 -5.21 15.33 18.80
N GLN A 165 -6.49 15.03 18.93
CA GLN A 165 -6.99 13.86 19.68
C GLN A 165 -6.41 12.52 19.20
N TYR A 166 -6.03 12.40 17.92
CA TYR A 166 -5.41 11.18 17.38
C TYR A 166 -3.92 11.10 17.74
N PHE A 167 -3.21 12.24 17.76
CA PHE A 167 -1.83 12.26 18.24
C PHE A 167 -1.72 11.95 19.75
N ASP A 168 -2.68 12.45 20.53
CA ASP A 168 -2.71 12.22 21.98
C ASP A 168 -2.86 10.75 22.38
N GLN A 169 -3.40 9.91 21.49
CA GLN A 169 -3.49 8.46 21.68
C GLN A 169 -2.16 7.72 21.45
N TYR A 170 -1.20 8.37 20.82
CA TYR A 170 0.11 7.79 20.51
C TYR A 170 1.23 8.74 20.98
N PRO A 171 1.39 8.97 22.26
CA PRO A 171 2.43 9.88 22.78
C PRO A 171 3.81 9.38 22.36
N HIS A 172 4.57 10.23 21.70
CA HIS A 172 5.83 9.84 21.06
C HIS A 172 6.88 9.29 22.03
N ASN A 173 6.87 9.71 23.31
CA ASN A 173 7.77 9.19 24.35
C ASN A 173 7.51 7.71 24.68
N GLU A 174 6.36 7.16 24.35
CA GLU A 174 6.03 5.73 24.51
C GLU A 174 6.34 4.88 23.28
N ILE A 175 6.70 5.51 22.17
CA ILE A 175 7.03 4.82 20.93
C ILE A 175 8.39 4.13 21.03
N LYS A 176 8.41 2.82 20.76
CA LYS A 176 9.63 2.05 20.55
C LYS A 176 10.01 2.07 19.06
N LEU A 177 11.19 2.56 18.75
CA LEU A 177 11.72 2.54 17.38
C LEU A 177 12.08 1.11 16.95
N PRO A 178 12.15 0.82 15.63
CA PRO A 178 12.61 -0.47 15.11
C PRO A 178 13.99 -0.85 15.64
N ASP A 179 14.21 -2.15 15.79
CA ASP A 179 15.51 -2.67 16.15
C ASP A 179 16.53 -2.40 15.02
N HIS A 180 17.77 -2.09 15.38
CA HIS A 180 18.88 -1.91 14.48
C HIS A 180 20.02 -2.83 14.85
N ILE A 181 20.72 -3.36 13.85
CA ILE A 181 21.95 -4.11 14.05
C ILE A 181 23.16 -3.35 13.49
N PRO A 182 24.35 -3.50 14.08
CA PRO A 182 25.56 -2.89 13.54
C PRO A 182 25.84 -3.37 12.11
N ASN A 183 26.22 -2.42 11.23
CA ASN A 183 26.56 -2.70 9.83
C ASN A 183 25.42 -3.33 8.97
N ASP A 184 24.19 -3.19 9.35
CA ASP A 184 23.00 -3.70 8.65
C ASP A 184 23.03 -3.47 7.13
N LEU A 185 23.43 -2.28 6.68
CA LEU A 185 23.47 -1.91 5.27
C LEU A 185 24.66 -2.49 4.48
N LYS A 186 25.62 -3.18 5.15
CA LYS A 186 26.88 -3.60 4.53
C LYS A 186 26.70 -4.68 3.47
N ASP A 187 25.76 -5.57 3.66
CA ASP A 187 25.47 -6.68 2.76
C ASP A 187 24.32 -6.43 1.78
N ILE A 188 23.68 -5.25 1.88
CA ILE A 188 22.69 -4.78 0.93
C ILE A 188 23.36 -4.19 -0.31
N PRO A 189 23.08 -4.67 -1.54
CA PRO A 189 23.60 -4.10 -2.77
C PRO A 189 23.25 -2.61 -2.92
N LYS A 190 24.11 -1.82 -3.57
CA LYS A 190 23.89 -0.37 -3.76
C LYS A 190 22.51 -0.04 -4.33
N LEU A 191 21.98 -0.85 -5.23
CA LEU A 191 20.65 -0.66 -5.82
C LEU A 191 19.50 -1.02 -4.86
N GLY A 192 19.78 -1.76 -3.80
CA GLY A 192 18.84 -2.11 -2.73
C GLY A 192 18.68 -1.02 -1.67
N LEU A 193 19.71 -0.17 -1.54
CA LEU A 193 19.67 0.90 -0.55
C LEU A 193 18.56 1.91 -0.86
N ALA A 194 17.72 2.20 0.13
CA ALA A 194 16.72 3.25 -0.01
C ALA A 194 17.35 4.62 -0.27
N ARG A 195 16.74 5.42 -1.12
CA ARG A 195 17.18 6.80 -1.41
C ARG A 195 17.13 7.67 -0.16
N THR A 196 16.10 7.46 0.67
CA THR A 196 15.86 8.20 1.90
C THR A 196 16.25 7.33 3.09
N ARG A 197 17.38 7.65 3.70
CA ARG A 197 17.94 6.98 4.89
C ARG A 197 18.16 8.01 6.00
N SER A 198 18.15 7.58 7.24
CA SER A 198 18.36 8.47 8.39
C SER A 198 19.59 9.38 8.22
N ALA A 199 20.71 8.84 7.72
CA ALA A 199 21.92 9.59 7.45
C ALA A 199 21.82 10.60 6.28
N THR A 200 20.93 10.38 5.30
CA THR A 200 20.82 11.25 4.11
C THR A 200 19.73 12.31 4.21
N ASN A 201 18.82 12.18 5.16
CA ASN A 201 17.68 13.08 5.33
C ASN A 201 17.69 13.85 6.66
N LYS A 202 18.74 13.67 7.48
CA LYS A 202 18.96 14.27 8.79
C LYS A 202 18.06 13.81 9.93
N ILE A 203 17.02 13.01 9.70
CA ILE A 203 16.14 12.55 10.78
C ILE A 203 16.90 11.71 11.82
N GLY A 204 18.03 11.08 11.42
CA GLY A 204 18.93 10.36 12.33
C GLY A 204 19.59 11.22 13.39
N GLU A 205 19.68 12.54 13.16
CA GLU A 205 20.20 13.51 14.14
C GLU A 205 19.20 13.79 15.26
N PHE A 206 17.92 13.40 15.07
CA PHE A 206 16.81 13.74 15.97
C PHE A 206 16.02 12.49 16.40
N PRO A 207 16.51 11.66 17.35
CA PRO A 207 15.82 10.43 17.76
C PRO A 207 14.37 10.64 18.21
N GLU A 208 14.10 11.72 18.96
CA GLU A 208 12.74 12.02 19.39
C GLU A 208 11.82 12.38 18.22
N ASN A 209 12.34 12.98 17.17
CA ASN A 209 11.56 13.27 15.97
C ASN A 209 11.28 12.00 15.14
N GLN A 210 12.12 10.97 15.22
CA GLN A 210 11.78 9.66 14.65
C GLN A 210 10.57 9.06 15.36
N LYS A 211 10.51 9.13 16.68
CA LYS A 211 9.34 8.70 17.45
C LYS A 211 8.09 9.52 17.11
N ARG A 212 8.23 10.85 16.91
CA ARG A 212 7.12 11.72 16.48
C ARG A 212 6.60 11.33 15.10
N MET A 213 7.46 10.86 14.18
CA MET A 213 7.00 10.31 12.89
C MET A 213 6.15 9.05 13.05
N TRP A 214 6.52 8.14 13.95
CA TRP A 214 5.73 6.96 14.27
C TRP A 214 4.38 7.34 14.88
N SER A 215 4.38 8.24 15.86
CA SER A 215 3.16 8.78 16.46
C SER A 215 2.22 9.34 15.39
N ALA A 216 2.74 10.17 14.51
CA ALA A 216 1.98 10.77 13.41
C ALA A 216 1.44 9.73 12.40
N TYR A 217 2.21 8.68 12.13
CA TYR A 217 1.77 7.59 11.26
C TYR A 217 0.63 6.80 11.89
N TYR A 218 0.72 6.47 13.17
CA TYR A 218 -0.35 5.80 13.90
C TYR A 218 -1.61 6.66 13.99
N ALA A 219 -1.47 7.93 14.36
CA ALA A 219 -2.57 8.90 14.38
C ALA A 219 -3.30 8.98 13.02
N SER A 220 -2.52 9.02 11.94
CA SER A 220 -3.07 9.05 10.56
C SER A 220 -3.78 7.75 10.20
N THR A 221 -3.25 6.61 10.63
CA THR A 221 -3.85 5.30 10.38
C THR A 221 -5.15 5.15 11.15
N GLN A 222 -5.20 5.55 12.41
CA GLN A 222 -6.41 5.49 13.22
C GLN A 222 -7.50 6.41 12.69
N PHE A 223 -7.17 7.63 12.29
CA PHE A 223 -8.13 8.52 11.65
C PHE A 223 -8.75 7.89 10.40
N MET A 224 -7.92 7.30 9.54
CA MET A 224 -8.39 6.60 8.34
C MET A 224 -9.25 5.38 8.70
N ASP A 225 -8.87 4.62 9.71
CA ASP A 225 -9.62 3.44 10.18
C ASP A 225 -11.03 3.82 10.65
N GLU A 226 -11.19 4.93 11.37
CA GLU A 226 -12.51 5.46 11.72
C GLU A 226 -13.36 5.81 10.48
N GLN A 227 -12.73 6.33 9.43
CA GLN A 227 -13.46 6.63 8.20
C GLN A 227 -13.92 5.34 7.49
N VAL A 228 -13.13 4.27 7.55
CA VAL A 228 -13.55 2.94 7.10
C VAL A 228 -14.74 2.44 7.95
N GLY A 229 -14.67 2.61 9.29
CA GLY A 229 -15.76 2.27 10.21
C GLY A 229 -17.08 2.91 9.79
N ARG A 230 -17.10 4.22 9.51
CA ARG A 230 -18.29 4.95 9.05
C ARG A 230 -18.93 4.33 7.79
N ILE A 231 -18.11 3.89 6.83
CA ILE A 231 -18.61 3.24 5.61
C ILE A 231 -19.22 1.87 5.94
N LEU A 232 -18.58 1.09 6.81
CA LEU A 232 -19.05 -0.23 7.20
C LEU A 232 -20.33 -0.15 8.03
N ASP A 233 -20.43 0.82 8.94
CA ASP A 233 -21.63 1.07 9.73
C ASP A 233 -22.83 1.42 8.83
N GLU A 234 -22.60 2.28 7.83
CA GLU A 234 -23.67 2.61 6.88
C GLU A 234 -24.10 1.42 6.01
N LEU A 235 -23.15 0.59 5.60
CA LEU A 235 -23.45 -0.65 4.88
C LEU A 235 -24.37 -1.57 5.70
N ASP A 236 -24.14 -1.64 7.02
CA ASP A 236 -24.98 -2.39 7.95
C ASP A 236 -26.35 -1.72 8.15
N ASN A 237 -26.39 -0.39 8.33
CA ASN A 237 -27.62 0.37 8.51
C ASN A 237 -28.57 0.25 7.31
N LEU A 238 -28.00 0.12 6.10
CA LEU A 238 -28.76 -0.08 4.86
C LEU A 238 -29.14 -1.54 4.61
N GLY A 239 -28.70 -2.48 5.46
CA GLY A 239 -28.97 -3.92 5.28
C GLY A 239 -28.23 -4.55 4.10
N LEU A 240 -27.15 -3.92 3.60
CA LEU A 240 -26.43 -4.34 2.40
C LEU A 240 -25.28 -5.32 2.68
N ARG A 241 -24.97 -5.61 3.94
CA ARG A 241 -23.85 -6.49 4.33
C ARG A 241 -23.92 -7.87 3.66
N GLU A 242 -25.09 -8.46 3.61
CA GLU A 242 -25.30 -9.81 3.08
C GLU A 242 -25.38 -9.87 1.54
N SER A 243 -25.26 -8.73 0.87
CA SER A 243 -25.23 -8.65 -0.61
C SER A 243 -23.97 -8.00 -1.15
N THR A 244 -23.06 -7.52 -0.29
CA THR A 244 -21.89 -6.75 -0.70
C THR A 244 -20.57 -7.45 -0.37
N ALA A 245 -19.74 -7.68 -1.38
CA ALA A 245 -18.35 -8.08 -1.18
C ALA A 245 -17.49 -6.86 -0.83
N ILE A 246 -16.65 -6.98 0.21
CA ILE A 246 -15.79 -5.92 0.71
C ILE A 246 -14.33 -6.31 0.53
N VAL A 247 -13.53 -5.42 -0.06
CA VAL A 247 -12.09 -5.56 -0.18
C VAL A 247 -11.41 -4.38 0.51
N PHE A 248 -10.53 -4.67 1.47
CA PHE A 248 -9.67 -3.69 2.10
C PHE A 248 -8.21 -4.01 1.80
N THR A 249 -7.46 -3.02 1.29
CA THR A 249 -6.03 -3.17 0.99
C THR A 249 -5.31 -1.82 0.96
N SER A 250 -3.97 -1.87 0.89
CA SER A 250 -3.10 -0.72 0.59
C SER A 250 -2.38 -0.91 -0.74
N ASP A 251 -1.98 0.19 -1.39
CA ASP A 251 -1.23 0.13 -2.66
C ASP A 251 0.21 -0.33 -2.49
N HIS A 252 0.87 -0.01 -1.38
CA HIS A 252 2.20 -0.47 -0.96
C HIS A 252 2.39 -0.21 0.53
N GLY A 253 3.44 -0.74 1.10
CA GLY A 253 3.85 -0.46 2.47
C GLY A 253 4.83 0.74 2.58
N TYR A 254 5.49 0.90 3.74
CA TYR A 254 6.27 2.08 4.07
C TYR A 254 7.31 1.77 5.14
N HIS A 255 8.53 2.30 5.00
CA HIS A 255 9.55 2.29 6.06
C HIS A 255 9.40 3.48 7.00
N LEU A 256 9.55 3.22 8.28
CA LEU A 256 9.55 4.20 9.36
C LEU A 256 10.84 4.11 10.20
N GLY A 257 11.97 3.80 9.56
CA GLY A 257 13.26 3.69 10.20
C GLY A 257 13.87 2.30 10.16
N GLU A 258 13.13 1.25 9.79
CA GLU A 258 13.68 -0.09 9.59
C GLU A 258 14.86 -0.01 8.61
N HIS A 259 15.96 -0.69 8.88
CA HIS A 259 17.21 -0.57 8.12
C HIS A 259 17.74 0.88 8.01
N THR A 260 17.35 1.77 8.90
CA THR A 260 17.54 3.23 8.74
C THR A 260 16.82 3.82 7.51
N PHE A 261 15.99 3.06 6.82
CA PHE A 261 15.24 3.48 5.64
C PHE A 261 13.98 4.26 6.03
N TRP A 262 13.60 5.17 5.18
CA TRP A 262 12.37 5.96 5.34
C TRP A 262 11.64 6.00 4.02
N GLN A 263 10.30 5.99 4.07
CA GLN A 263 9.46 6.02 2.88
C GLN A 263 9.38 4.64 2.20
N LYS A 264 9.30 4.63 0.90
CA LYS A 264 9.03 3.51 -0.01
C LYS A 264 10.09 3.44 -1.10
N SER A 265 9.83 2.68 -2.16
CA SER A 265 10.63 2.58 -3.38
C SER A 265 11.79 1.60 -3.33
N ASN A 266 11.87 0.74 -2.32
CA ASN A 266 12.74 -0.44 -2.33
C ASN A 266 11.93 -1.74 -2.40
N LEU A 267 12.60 -2.90 -2.31
CA LEU A 267 12.00 -4.20 -2.52
C LEU A 267 11.94 -5.06 -1.24
N HIS A 268 12.17 -4.44 -0.07
CA HIS A 268 12.07 -5.11 1.22
C HIS A 268 10.61 -5.30 1.68
N GLU A 269 10.42 -6.17 2.64
CA GLU A 269 9.11 -6.64 3.12
C GLU A 269 8.19 -5.48 3.52
N GLU A 270 8.72 -4.46 4.20
CA GLU A 270 7.98 -3.31 4.72
C GLU A 270 7.31 -2.50 3.60
N VAL A 271 7.85 -2.54 2.38
CA VAL A 271 7.29 -1.83 1.23
C VAL A 271 6.40 -2.72 0.37
N ILE A 272 6.78 -3.98 0.17
CA ILE A 272 6.07 -4.84 -0.79
C ILE A 272 4.91 -5.62 -0.17
N ARG A 273 4.93 -5.89 1.15
CA ARG A 273 3.83 -6.55 1.84
C ARG A 273 2.77 -5.52 2.23
N VAL A 274 1.51 -5.86 1.95
CA VAL A 274 0.36 -4.99 2.20
C VAL A 274 -0.73 -5.73 2.96
N PRO A 275 -1.58 -5.04 3.73
CA PRO A 275 -2.79 -5.64 4.26
C PRO A 275 -3.72 -6.04 3.09
N LEU A 276 -4.36 -7.18 3.22
CA LEU A 276 -5.46 -7.58 2.33
C LEU A 276 -6.49 -8.36 3.12
N MET A 277 -7.71 -7.84 3.12
CA MET A 277 -8.89 -8.49 3.68
C MET A 277 -9.98 -8.53 2.63
N ILE A 278 -10.62 -9.69 2.49
CA ILE A 278 -11.76 -9.88 1.58
C ILE A 278 -12.89 -10.53 2.38
N SER A 279 -14.03 -9.83 2.45
CA SER A 279 -15.29 -10.35 2.99
C SER A 279 -16.25 -10.59 1.85
N VAL A 280 -16.80 -11.78 1.78
CA VAL A 280 -17.82 -12.17 0.77
C VAL A 280 -18.99 -12.79 1.49
N PRO A 281 -20.23 -12.35 1.22
CA PRO A 281 -21.42 -12.95 1.82
C PRO A 281 -21.46 -14.47 1.66
N GLY A 282 -21.85 -15.17 2.71
CA GLY A 282 -21.91 -16.62 2.73
C GLY A 282 -20.56 -17.36 2.83
N MET A 283 -19.43 -16.65 2.78
CA MET A 283 -18.09 -17.26 2.99
C MET A 283 -17.66 -17.18 4.45
N LYS A 284 -17.01 -18.24 4.93
CA LYS A 284 -16.56 -18.30 6.33
C LYS A 284 -15.37 -17.34 6.57
N PRO A 285 -15.33 -16.65 7.72
CA PRO A 285 -14.16 -15.90 8.11
C PRO A 285 -12.96 -16.84 8.34
N GLY A 286 -11.74 -16.31 8.15
CA GLY A 286 -10.51 -17.08 8.34
C GLY A 286 -9.25 -16.30 8.03
N ARG A 287 -8.11 -16.97 8.19
CA ARG A 287 -6.78 -16.45 7.85
C ARG A 287 -6.10 -17.39 6.87
N SER A 288 -5.41 -16.84 5.88
CA SER A 288 -4.59 -17.60 4.94
C SER A 288 -3.14 -17.13 4.96
N ARG A 289 -2.22 -18.12 4.98
CA ARG A 289 -0.79 -17.89 4.81
C ARG A 289 -0.31 -18.09 3.38
N SER A 290 -1.23 -18.29 2.45
CA SER A 290 -0.91 -18.37 1.03
C SER A 290 -0.38 -17.03 0.53
N VAL A 291 0.63 -17.10 -0.33
CA VAL A 291 1.18 -15.92 -0.98
C VAL A 291 0.23 -15.47 -2.09
N VAL A 292 -0.24 -14.23 -2.01
CA VAL A 292 -1.19 -13.62 -2.96
C VAL A 292 -0.68 -12.25 -3.41
N GLU A 293 -1.24 -11.74 -4.49
CA GLU A 293 -0.81 -10.49 -5.13
C GLU A 293 -2.00 -9.58 -5.39
N LEU A 294 -1.79 -8.25 -5.40
CA LEU A 294 -2.88 -7.30 -5.68
C LEU A 294 -3.45 -7.44 -7.10
N VAL A 295 -2.67 -7.92 -8.07
CA VAL A 295 -3.18 -8.24 -9.41
C VAL A 295 -4.24 -9.35 -9.39
N ASP A 296 -4.37 -10.09 -8.30
CA ASP A 296 -5.36 -11.16 -8.13
C ASP A 296 -6.77 -10.63 -7.86
N LEU A 297 -6.91 -9.34 -7.52
CA LEU A 297 -8.20 -8.76 -7.14
C LEU A 297 -9.20 -8.74 -8.30
N MET A 298 -8.78 -8.33 -9.51
CA MET A 298 -9.69 -8.30 -10.66
C MET A 298 -10.29 -9.68 -10.97
N PRO A 299 -9.53 -10.76 -11.21
CA PRO A 299 -10.12 -12.07 -11.47
C PRO A 299 -10.89 -12.65 -10.27
N THR A 300 -10.54 -12.27 -9.04
CA THR A 300 -11.29 -12.67 -7.85
C THR A 300 -12.68 -12.04 -7.82
N LEU A 301 -12.75 -10.73 -8.03
CA LEU A 301 -14.02 -10.02 -8.06
C LEU A 301 -14.86 -10.41 -9.29
N SER A 302 -14.23 -10.66 -10.45
CA SER A 302 -14.94 -11.22 -11.61
C SER A 302 -15.64 -12.54 -11.25
N GLU A 303 -14.93 -13.48 -10.63
CA GLU A 303 -15.48 -14.79 -10.25
C GLU A 303 -16.59 -14.65 -9.16
N ILE A 304 -16.41 -13.77 -8.18
CA ILE A 304 -17.40 -13.52 -7.12
C ILE A 304 -18.71 -12.98 -7.72
N CYS A 305 -18.61 -12.05 -8.68
CA CYS A 305 -19.77 -11.41 -9.31
C CYS A 305 -20.30 -12.17 -10.53
N GLY A 306 -19.71 -13.30 -10.91
CA GLY A 306 -20.13 -14.09 -12.07
C GLY A 306 -19.80 -13.45 -13.42
N PHE A 307 -18.80 -12.58 -13.47
CA PHE A 307 -18.34 -11.95 -14.72
C PHE A 307 -17.31 -12.83 -15.43
N ASP A 308 -17.23 -12.69 -16.74
CA ASP A 308 -16.13 -13.27 -17.50
C ASP A 308 -14.80 -12.65 -17.07
N ILE A 309 -13.82 -13.51 -16.82
CA ILE A 309 -12.47 -13.05 -16.47
C ILE A 309 -11.80 -12.47 -17.72
N PRO A 310 -11.34 -11.21 -17.70
CA PRO A 310 -10.71 -10.58 -18.85
C PRO A 310 -9.49 -11.37 -19.35
N ASN A 311 -9.34 -11.46 -20.65
CA ASN A 311 -8.16 -12.06 -21.27
C ASN A 311 -6.90 -11.21 -21.04
N LYS A 312 -5.73 -11.85 -21.10
CA LYS A 312 -4.41 -11.21 -21.02
C LYS A 312 -4.12 -10.50 -19.68
N ILE A 313 -4.67 -11.00 -18.58
CA ILE A 313 -4.31 -10.58 -17.23
C ILE A 313 -3.30 -11.52 -16.58
N HIS A 314 -2.61 -11.05 -15.55
CA HIS A 314 -1.60 -11.84 -14.82
C HIS A 314 -2.10 -12.40 -13.49
N GLY A 315 -3.17 -11.81 -12.94
CA GLY A 315 -3.79 -12.23 -11.71
C GLY A 315 -4.43 -13.62 -11.79
N LYS A 316 -4.68 -14.19 -10.64
CA LYS A 316 -5.45 -15.45 -10.48
C LYS A 316 -6.52 -15.23 -9.43
N SER A 317 -7.69 -15.79 -9.63
CA SER A 317 -8.75 -15.73 -8.63
C SER A 317 -8.33 -16.33 -7.29
N LEU A 318 -8.65 -15.63 -6.22
CA LEU A 318 -8.47 -16.05 -4.83
C LEU A 318 -9.69 -16.81 -4.28
N VAL A 319 -10.75 -16.99 -5.05
CA VAL A 319 -11.97 -17.71 -4.61
C VAL A 319 -11.65 -19.12 -4.07
N PRO A 320 -10.71 -19.90 -4.64
CA PRO A 320 -10.32 -21.17 -4.04
C PRO A 320 -9.78 -21.03 -2.60
N ILE A 321 -9.06 -19.94 -2.29
CA ILE A 321 -8.55 -19.66 -0.93
C ILE A 321 -9.67 -19.13 -0.04
N LEU A 322 -10.58 -18.32 -0.57
CA LEU A 322 -11.75 -17.83 0.18
C LEU A 322 -12.66 -18.97 0.64
N LYS A 323 -12.78 -20.04 -0.17
CA LYS A 323 -13.53 -21.27 0.16
C LYS A 323 -12.77 -22.20 1.11
N ASP A 324 -11.44 -22.26 1.00
CA ASP A 324 -10.56 -23.11 1.82
C ASP A 324 -9.21 -22.42 2.01
N SER A 325 -8.98 -21.86 3.21
CA SER A 325 -7.80 -21.07 3.55
C SER A 325 -6.46 -21.83 3.43
N SER A 326 -6.49 -23.16 3.33
CA SER A 326 -5.30 -24.01 3.11
C SER A 326 -4.84 -24.08 1.66
N LYS A 327 -5.69 -23.68 0.71
CA LYS A 327 -5.39 -23.70 -0.73
C LYS A 327 -4.37 -22.64 -1.10
N THR A 328 -3.67 -22.87 -2.19
CA THR A 328 -2.77 -21.91 -2.83
C THR A 328 -3.11 -21.78 -4.31
N VAL A 329 -2.96 -20.60 -4.88
CA VAL A 329 -3.21 -20.34 -6.32
C VAL A 329 -1.92 -20.07 -7.08
N LYS A 330 -0.83 -19.77 -6.37
CA LYS A 330 0.50 -19.52 -6.96
C LYS A 330 1.63 -19.83 -5.97
N ALA A 331 2.82 -20.12 -6.50
CA ALA A 331 3.99 -20.47 -5.68
C ALA A 331 4.64 -19.24 -5.01
N GLY A 332 4.44 -18.05 -5.54
CA GLY A 332 5.08 -16.84 -5.01
C GLY A 332 4.59 -15.58 -5.69
N ALA A 333 4.92 -14.43 -5.09
CA ALA A 333 4.58 -13.08 -5.52
C ALA A 333 5.79 -12.35 -6.08
N LEU A 334 5.55 -11.50 -7.09
CA LEU A 334 6.56 -10.65 -7.72
C LEU A 334 6.26 -9.18 -7.43
N SER A 335 7.29 -8.44 -7.04
CA SER A 335 7.25 -6.98 -6.90
C SER A 335 8.39 -6.35 -7.69
N PHE A 336 8.15 -5.19 -8.27
CA PHE A 336 9.07 -4.56 -9.22
C PHE A 336 9.35 -3.10 -8.86
N ASN A 337 10.58 -2.68 -9.12
CA ASN A 337 10.92 -1.27 -9.26
C ASN A 337 11.92 -1.06 -10.42
N SER A 338 12.44 0.16 -10.57
CA SER A 338 13.44 0.46 -11.61
C SER A 338 14.78 -0.24 -11.39
N ASN A 339 15.07 -0.68 -10.17
CA ASN A 339 16.36 -1.26 -9.79
C ASN A 339 16.37 -2.78 -9.85
N GLY A 340 15.22 -3.44 -9.67
CA GLY A 340 15.19 -4.90 -9.57
C GLY A 340 13.78 -5.48 -9.44
N THR A 341 13.76 -6.73 -9.06
CA THR A 341 12.55 -7.54 -8.86
C THR A 341 12.69 -8.39 -7.60
N SER A 342 11.70 -8.35 -6.73
CA SER A 342 11.56 -9.24 -5.59
C SER A 342 10.68 -10.44 -5.94
N TYR A 343 11.05 -11.61 -5.43
CA TYR A 343 10.25 -12.83 -5.50
C TYR A 343 10.06 -13.40 -4.11
N ARG A 344 8.84 -13.27 -3.60
CA ARG A 344 8.45 -13.78 -2.28
C ARG A 344 7.75 -15.12 -2.42
N ILE A 345 8.29 -16.11 -1.76
CA ILE A 345 7.69 -17.45 -1.62
C ILE A 345 7.53 -17.78 -0.13
N PRO A 346 6.77 -18.83 0.25
CA PRO A 346 6.66 -19.20 1.65
C PRO A 346 8.03 -19.42 2.30
N GLY A 347 8.32 -18.65 3.36
CA GLY A 347 9.56 -18.72 4.13
C GLY A 347 10.78 -18.03 3.54
N TRP A 348 10.73 -17.50 2.30
CA TRP A 348 11.92 -16.95 1.65
C TRP A 348 11.63 -15.65 0.89
N SER A 349 12.61 -14.75 0.91
CA SER A 349 12.65 -13.53 0.09
C SER A 349 13.89 -13.59 -0.81
N TYR A 350 13.69 -13.37 -2.11
CA TYR A 350 14.77 -13.28 -3.09
C TYR A 350 14.62 -12.00 -3.89
N ILE A 351 15.67 -11.20 -3.99
CA ILE A 351 15.69 -9.97 -4.76
C ILE A 351 16.83 -10.02 -5.78
N LYS A 352 16.51 -9.75 -7.03
CA LYS A 352 17.47 -9.65 -8.14
C LYS A 352 17.51 -8.22 -8.66
N TYR A 353 18.69 -7.63 -8.65
CA TYR A 353 18.93 -6.28 -9.17
C TYR A 353 19.40 -6.31 -10.63
N ARG A 354 19.21 -5.18 -11.35
CA ARG A 354 19.59 -5.04 -12.75
C ARG A 354 21.11 -5.11 -13.00
N ASP A 355 21.93 -4.83 -11.98
CA ASP A 355 23.40 -4.97 -12.02
C ASP A 355 23.88 -6.40 -11.74
N GLY A 356 22.95 -7.34 -11.63
CA GLY A 356 23.22 -8.74 -11.37
C GLY A 356 23.37 -9.13 -9.91
N LYS A 357 23.46 -8.16 -8.98
CA LYS A 357 23.54 -8.42 -7.54
C LYS A 357 22.21 -8.92 -7.00
N GLU A 358 22.27 -9.55 -5.83
CA GLU A 358 21.13 -10.28 -5.25
C GLU A 358 21.07 -10.08 -3.74
N GLU A 359 19.85 -10.25 -3.22
CA GLU A 359 19.60 -10.46 -1.80
C GLU A 359 18.78 -11.73 -1.61
N PHE A 360 19.05 -12.44 -0.52
CA PHE A 360 18.36 -13.68 -0.19
C PHE A 360 18.21 -13.83 1.32
N TYR A 361 16.98 -14.03 1.79
CA TYR A 361 16.64 -14.03 3.21
C TYR A 361 15.74 -15.20 3.58
N ASN A 362 16.00 -15.79 4.75
CA ASN A 362 15.12 -16.77 5.39
C ASN A 362 14.10 -16.02 6.28
N MET A 363 12.91 -15.80 5.77
CA MET A 363 11.87 -15.01 6.44
C MET A 363 11.21 -15.68 7.66
N ILE A 364 11.63 -16.92 8.00
CA ILE A 364 11.21 -17.58 9.23
C ILE A 364 12.19 -17.28 10.35
N LYS A 365 13.50 -17.29 10.03
CA LYS A 365 14.58 -17.06 11.01
C LYS A 365 14.98 -15.60 11.12
N ASP A 366 14.83 -14.86 10.02
CA ASP A 366 15.20 -13.46 9.87
C ASP A 366 14.09 -12.69 9.14
N PRO A 367 12.93 -12.46 9.81
CA PRO A 367 11.80 -11.76 9.21
C PRO A 367 12.10 -10.30 8.89
N ASN A 368 13.09 -9.72 9.55
CA ASN A 368 13.52 -8.34 9.37
C ASN A 368 14.57 -8.16 8.27
N GLN A 369 14.98 -9.23 7.58
CA GLN A 369 15.93 -9.18 6.46
C GLN A 369 17.30 -8.55 6.82
N PHE A 370 17.82 -8.80 8.01
CA PHE A 370 19.09 -8.28 8.49
C PHE A 370 20.32 -8.97 7.90
N ASN A 371 20.21 -10.23 7.46
CA ASN A 371 21.36 -11.04 7.04
C ASN A 371 21.15 -11.55 5.61
N ASN A 372 21.86 -10.94 4.66
CA ASN A 372 21.82 -11.37 3.26
C ASN A 372 22.59 -12.67 3.04
N LEU A 373 21.86 -13.77 2.91
CA LEU A 373 22.40 -15.11 2.79
C LEU A 373 23.09 -15.42 1.44
N VAL A 374 23.05 -14.50 0.47
CA VAL A 374 23.74 -14.67 -0.83
C VAL A 374 25.25 -14.91 -0.63
N TYR A 375 25.82 -14.33 0.41
CA TYR A 375 27.27 -14.44 0.70
C TYR A 375 27.63 -15.64 1.57
N LEU A 376 26.64 -16.38 2.07
CA LEU A 376 26.86 -17.55 2.90
C LEU A 376 27.21 -18.77 2.03
N LYS A 377 28.34 -19.42 2.32
CA LYS A 377 28.86 -20.59 1.58
C LYS A 377 28.37 -21.94 2.18
N ASP A 378 27.26 -21.95 2.88
CA ASP A 378 26.66 -23.16 3.41
C ASP A 378 25.92 -23.92 2.29
N PRO A 379 26.20 -25.25 2.12
CA PRO A 379 25.62 -26.02 1.03
C PRO A 379 24.08 -26.03 0.98
N LEU A 380 23.40 -26.06 2.12
CA LEU A 380 21.93 -26.07 2.17
C LEU A 380 21.37 -24.74 1.68
N THR A 381 21.94 -23.64 2.12
CA THR A 381 21.55 -22.29 1.69
C THR A 381 21.83 -22.09 0.20
N MET A 382 22.99 -22.52 -0.31
CA MET A 382 23.34 -22.42 -1.74
C MET A 382 22.41 -23.25 -2.63
N ASN A 383 22.06 -24.46 -2.21
CA ASN A 383 21.09 -25.29 -2.93
C ASN A 383 19.71 -24.62 -2.98
N LYS A 384 19.27 -24.07 -1.84
CA LYS A 384 17.98 -23.35 -1.77
C LYS A 384 17.96 -22.10 -2.62
N LEU A 385 19.03 -21.33 -2.62
CA LEU A 385 19.18 -20.16 -3.49
C LEU A 385 19.12 -20.56 -4.98
N SER A 386 19.80 -21.63 -5.36
CA SER A 386 19.80 -22.15 -6.74
C SER A 386 18.40 -22.58 -7.18
N GLU A 387 17.67 -23.30 -6.32
CA GLU A 387 16.26 -23.68 -6.56
C GLU A 387 15.39 -22.41 -6.81
N ILE A 388 15.53 -21.42 -5.93
CA ILE A 388 14.69 -20.19 -6.01
C ILE A 388 15.03 -19.36 -7.25
N ARG A 389 16.30 -19.29 -7.67
CA ARG A 389 16.69 -18.64 -8.93
C ARG A 389 15.99 -19.28 -10.13
N ILE A 390 15.96 -20.61 -10.18
CA ILE A 390 15.27 -21.34 -11.26
C ILE A 390 13.76 -21.07 -11.24
N LEU A 391 13.13 -21.10 -10.07
CA LEU A 391 11.70 -20.80 -9.91
C LEU A 391 11.38 -19.37 -10.33
N PHE A 392 12.20 -18.41 -9.95
CA PHE A 392 12.08 -17.01 -10.29
C PHE A 392 12.15 -16.77 -11.81
N GLU A 393 13.18 -17.31 -12.48
CA GLU A 393 13.35 -17.19 -13.93
C GLU A 393 12.19 -17.87 -14.68
N LYS A 394 11.79 -19.06 -14.25
CA LYS A 394 10.62 -19.76 -14.80
C LYS A 394 9.34 -18.93 -14.64
N ARG A 395 9.18 -18.26 -13.50
CA ARG A 395 8.03 -17.37 -13.26
C ARG A 395 8.04 -16.17 -14.18
N LEU A 396 9.17 -15.47 -14.33
CA LEU A 396 9.31 -14.33 -15.24
C LEU A 396 9.04 -14.73 -16.69
N LYS A 397 9.60 -15.85 -17.14
CA LYS A 397 9.36 -16.38 -18.50
C LYS A 397 7.88 -16.65 -18.76
N LYS A 398 7.19 -17.28 -17.79
CA LYS A 398 5.75 -17.61 -17.90
C LYS A 398 4.87 -16.38 -18.09
N ILE A 399 5.24 -15.25 -17.53
CA ILE A 399 4.47 -13.99 -17.62
C ILE A 399 5.01 -13.04 -18.72
N GLY A 400 5.94 -13.52 -19.56
CA GLY A 400 6.51 -12.74 -20.65
C GLY A 400 7.38 -11.56 -20.22
N LEU A 401 7.86 -11.53 -18.97
CA LEU A 401 8.74 -10.49 -18.47
C LEU A 401 10.21 -10.93 -18.48
N LYS A 402 11.07 -9.99 -18.84
CA LYS A 402 12.54 -10.15 -18.75
C LYS A 402 13.06 -9.18 -17.68
N LEU A 403 14.13 -9.61 -16.97
CA LEU A 403 14.92 -8.67 -16.18
C LEU A 403 15.46 -7.60 -17.12
N ARG A 404 15.30 -6.33 -16.77
CA ARG A 404 16.03 -5.26 -17.45
C ARG A 404 17.52 -5.45 -17.17
N LYS A 405 18.30 -5.57 -18.23
CA LYS A 405 19.75 -5.49 -18.15
C LYS A 405 20.16 -4.04 -17.88
#